data_9cdef8da201e98b926e880c7e8d36ad4
#
_entry.id   9cdef8da201e98b926e880c7e8d36ad4
#
_cell.length_a   1.000
_cell.length_b   1.000
_cell.length_c   1.000
_cell.angle_alpha   90.00
_cell.angle_beta   90.00
_cell.angle_gamma   90.00
#
_symmetry.space_group_name_H-M   'P 1'
#
loop_
_entity.id
_entity.type
_entity.pdbx_description
1 polymer ?
#
loop_
_entity_poly.entity_id
_entity_poly.type
_entity_poly.pdbx_seq_one_letter_code
_entity_poly.pdbx_strand_id
1 'polypeptide(L)'
;MKLAELTVTGFADIVSSDAPAPGGGSCAALYGAIGAALTAMVGGLTQGRKKYAEYAEHAAEVEAKGNKLKTRLLDVMDRDTDAFNVVSAAFGMPKDTDEQKAERSAAIQNGLKGCTKTPMEMMELIDETLTLAHSLLGRFNDTSASDLGVAFLSLKAGIQGAWLNVLINVGSLKDQEFAAEYRARGEKLLAHALPLADECYAEIVKLIDG
;
A
#
# COMPACT_ATOMS: atom_id res chain seq x y z
N MET A 1 16.82 -7.11 -9.51
CA MET A 1 15.99 -6.31 -10.43
C MET A 1 14.84 -5.78 -9.59
N LYS A 2 14.58 -4.49 -9.65
CA LYS A 2 13.48 -3.89 -8.88
C LYS A 2 12.14 -4.15 -9.58
N LEU A 3 11.12 -4.51 -8.83
CA LEU A 3 9.76 -4.74 -9.36
C LEU A 3 9.20 -3.46 -9.99
N ALA A 4 9.51 -2.31 -9.39
CA ALA A 4 9.08 -1.00 -9.88
C ALA A 4 9.68 -0.61 -11.26
N GLU A 5 10.72 -1.31 -11.73
CA GLU A 5 11.37 -1.08 -13.02
C GLU A 5 10.85 -2.01 -14.12
N LEU A 6 9.97 -2.95 -13.77
CA LEU A 6 9.35 -3.85 -14.74
C LEU A 6 8.31 -3.10 -15.58
N THR A 7 8.14 -3.60 -16.82
CA THR A 7 6.95 -3.22 -17.59
C THR A 7 5.69 -3.76 -16.90
N VAL A 8 4.54 -3.14 -17.15
CA VAL A 8 3.25 -3.63 -16.62
C VAL A 8 3.03 -5.11 -16.98
N THR A 9 3.31 -5.48 -18.23
CA THR A 9 3.21 -6.87 -18.69
C THR A 9 4.17 -7.77 -17.92
N GLY A 10 5.45 -7.37 -17.81
CA GLY A 10 6.45 -8.17 -17.11
C GLY A 10 6.14 -8.37 -15.63
N PHE A 11 5.57 -7.37 -14.94
CA PHE A 11 5.10 -7.53 -13.56
C PHE A 11 3.92 -8.52 -13.49
N ALA A 12 2.93 -8.36 -14.37
CA ALA A 12 1.77 -9.25 -14.42
C ALA A 12 2.17 -10.71 -14.75
N ASP A 13 3.12 -10.91 -15.67
CA ASP A 13 3.63 -12.24 -16.04
C ASP A 13 4.30 -12.94 -14.84
N ILE A 14 5.08 -12.20 -14.04
CA ILE A 14 5.71 -12.79 -12.84
C ILE A 14 4.65 -13.10 -11.78
N VAL A 15 3.70 -12.20 -11.52
CA VAL A 15 2.61 -12.43 -10.55
C VAL A 15 1.75 -13.64 -10.94
N SER A 16 1.57 -13.90 -12.24
CA SER A 16 0.78 -15.04 -12.73
C SER A 16 1.56 -16.36 -12.79
N SER A 17 2.87 -16.34 -12.48
CA SER A 17 3.72 -17.54 -12.50
C SER A 17 3.59 -18.33 -11.18
N ASP A 18 4.32 -19.45 -11.08
CA ASP A 18 4.47 -20.25 -9.87
C ASP A 18 5.59 -19.74 -8.92
N ALA A 19 6.17 -18.58 -9.23
CA ALA A 19 7.16 -17.95 -8.36
C ALA A 19 6.54 -17.57 -7.00
N PRO A 20 7.23 -17.82 -5.88
CA PRO A 20 6.68 -17.53 -4.55
C PRO A 20 6.59 -16.04 -4.22
N ALA A 21 7.27 -15.18 -5.00
CA ALA A 21 7.24 -13.72 -4.95
C ALA A 21 7.63 -13.13 -6.33
N PRO A 22 7.07 -11.95 -6.72
CA PRO A 22 6.12 -11.11 -5.99
C PRO A 22 4.72 -11.72 -5.91
N GLY A 23 3.98 -11.36 -4.86
CA GLY A 23 2.63 -11.85 -4.61
C GLY A 23 1.66 -10.75 -4.19
N GLY A 24 0.70 -11.12 -3.33
CA GLY A 24 -0.36 -10.22 -2.87
C GLY A 24 0.13 -8.95 -2.17
N GLY A 25 1.23 -9.02 -1.41
CA GLY A 25 1.84 -7.86 -0.75
C GLY A 25 2.36 -6.84 -1.75
N SER A 26 3.14 -7.30 -2.74
CA SER A 26 3.66 -6.44 -3.81
C SER A 26 2.52 -5.83 -4.65
N CYS A 27 1.44 -6.58 -4.91
CA CYS A 27 0.25 -6.05 -5.58
C CYS A 27 -0.45 -4.98 -4.74
N ALA A 28 -0.58 -5.19 -3.42
CA ALA A 28 -1.17 -4.21 -2.52
C ALA A 28 -0.39 -2.88 -2.50
N ALA A 29 0.95 -2.95 -2.46
CA ALA A 29 1.81 -1.79 -2.57
C ALA A 29 1.64 -1.06 -3.91
N LEU A 30 1.53 -1.80 -5.03
CA LEU A 30 1.30 -1.23 -6.35
C LEU A 30 -0.07 -0.53 -6.43
N TYR A 31 -1.13 -1.09 -5.85
CA TYR A 31 -2.43 -0.41 -5.77
C TYR A 31 -2.33 0.90 -5.01
N GLY A 32 -1.64 0.92 -3.88
CA GLY A 32 -1.34 2.14 -3.14
C GLY A 32 -0.58 3.17 -3.98
N ALA A 33 0.47 2.74 -4.71
CA ALA A 33 1.28 3.61 -5.56
C ALA A 33 0.48 4.21 -6.73
N ILE A 34 -0.43 3.43 -7.33
CA ILE A 34 -1.36 3.91 -8.37
C ILE A 34 -2.31 4.96 -7.79
N GLY A 35 -2.90 4.70 -6.61
CA GLY A 35 -3.74 5.67 -5.93
C GLY A 35 -3.02 6.98 -5.62
N ALA A 36 -1.77 6.91 -5.14
CA ALA A 36 -0.94 8.08 -4.89
C ALA A 36 -0.58 8.84 -6.19
N ALA A 37 -0.33 8.10 -7.28
CA ALA A 37 -0.06 8.71 -8.59
C ALA A 37 -1.27 9.47 -9.14
N LEU A 38 -2.46 8.88 -9.05
CA LEU A 38 -3.72 9.53 -9.47
C LEU A 38 -4.03 10.75 -8.60
N THR A 39 -3.81 10.65 -7.28
CA THR A 39 -3.94 11.80 -6.37
C THR A 39 -3.02 12.95 -6.78
N ALA A 40 -1.75 12.66 -7.08
CA ALA A 40 -0.80 13.65 -7.58
C ALA A 40 -1.22 14.22 -8.94
N MET A 41 -1.69 13.40 -9.85
CA MET A 41 -2.20 13.80 -11.17
C MET A 41 -3.36 14.80 -11.04
N VAL A 42 -4.33 14.53 -10.18
CA VAL A 42 -5.48 15.44 -9.96
C VAL A 42 -4.99 16.78 -9.39
N GLY A 43 -4.03 16.77 -8.47
CA GLY A 43 -3.35 17.99 -8.00
C GLY A 43 -2.72 18.76 -9.16
N GLY A 44 -1.92 18.12 -10.00
CA GLY A 44 -1.28 18.73 -11.16
C GLY A 44 -2.27 19.28 -12.19
N LEU A 45 -3.36 18.57 -12.47
CA LEU A 45 -4.42 18.99 -13.40
C LEU A 45 -5.27 20.16 -12.88
N THR A 46 -5.26 20.41 -11.59
CA THR A 46 -5.96 21.53 -10.94
C THR A 46 -5.17 22.84 -11.04
N GLN A 47 -3.85 22.74 -10.99
CA GLN A 47 -2.95 23.87 -11.12
C GLN A 47 -3.06 24.55 -12.51
N GLY A 48 -2.77 25.84 -12.57
CA GLY A 48 -2.74 26.61 -13.82
C GLY A 48 -4.09 26.81 -14.50
N ARG A 49 -5.19 26.34 -13.92
CA ARG A 49 -6.55 26.56 -14.40
C ARG A 49 -7.17 27.78 -13.73
N LYS A 50 -7.54 28.80 -14.50
CA LYS A 50 -8.15 30.05 -13.96
C LYS A 50 -9.36 29.76 -13.06
N LYS A 51 -10.20 28.79 -13.42
CA LYS A 51 -11.40 28.40 -12.65
C LYS A 51 -11.05 27.92 -11.23
N TYR A 52 -9.86 27.35 -11.03
CA TYR A 52 -9.40 26.73 -9.76
C TYR A 52 -8.20 27.47 -9.15
N ALA A 53 -7.97 28.74 -9.54
CA ALA A 53 -6.81 29.50 -9.10
C ALA A 53 -6.72 29.65 -7.56
N GLU A 54 -7.85 29.68 -6.87
CA GLU A 54 -7.92 29.71 -5.41
C GLU A 54 -7.39 28.44 -4.72
N TYR A 55 -7.36 27.31 -5.44
CA TYR A 55 -6.87 26.02 -4.93
C TYR A 55 -5.43 25.70 -5.40
N ALA A 56 -4.78 26.56 -6.17
CA ALA A 56 -3.53 26.28 -6.85
C ALA A 56 -2.39 25.90 -5.89
N GLU A 57 -2.28 26.58 -4.76
CA GLU A 57 -1.25 26.29 -3.75
C GLU A 57 -1.49 24.92 -3.11
N HIS A 58 -2.72 24.65 -2.67
CA HIS A 58 -3.09 23.34 -2.12
C HIS A 58 -2.88 22.21 -3.12
N ALA A 59 -3.29 22.42 -4.37
CA ALA A 59 -3.12 21.44 -5.45
C ALA A 59 -1.62 21.13 -5.71
N ALA A 60 -0.74 22.14 -5.65
CA ALA A 60 0.69 21.95 -5.77
C ALA A 60 1.28 21.12 -4.60
N GLU A 61 0.81 21.37 -3.38
CA GLU A 61 1.22 20.55 -2.23
C GLU A 61 0.77 19.10 -2.37
N VAL A 62 -0.47 18.87 -2.84
CA VAL A 62 -1.00 17.53 -3.05
C VAL A 62 -0.21 16.80 -4.13
N GLU A 63 0.12 17.44 -5.25
CA GLU A 63 0.97 16.85 -6.29
C GLU A 63 2.33 16.44 -5.73
N ALA A 64 3.00 17.35 -5.01
CA ALA A 64 4.32 17.09 -4.46
C ALA A 64 4.32 15.96 -3.41
N LYS A 65 3.33 15.95 -2.50
CA LYS A 65 3.18 14.91 -1.46
C LYS A 65 2.79 13.57 -2.08
N GLY A 66 1.83 13.56 -3.02
CA GLY A 66 1.40 12.36 -3.72
C GLY A 66 2.53 11.68 -4.48
N ASN A 67 3.38 12.44 -5.16
CA ASN A 67 4.59 11.91 -5.82
C ASN A 67 5.60 11.30 -4.83
N LYS A 68 5.76 11.87 -3.64
CA LYS A 68 6.60 11.29 -2.58
C LYS A 68 6.02 9.97 -2.06
N LEU A 69 4.71 9.94 -1.78
CA LEU A 69 4.03 8.74 -1.31
C LEU A 69 4.06 7.61 -2.34
N LYS A 70 3.83 7.92 -3.62
CA LYS A 70 4.01 6.98 -4.73
C LYS A 70 5.41 6.35 -4.71
N THR A 71 6.46 7.16 -4.58
CA THR A 71 7.84 6.65 -4.56
C THR A 71 8.10 5.76 -3.36
N ARG A 72 7.60 6.12 -2.17
CA ARG A 72 7.71 5.30 -0.95
C ARG A 72 6.97 3.97 -1.08
N LEU A 73 5.77 3.97 -1.66
CA LEU A 73 4.98 2.75 -1.89
C LEU A 73 5.66 1.81 -2.88
N LEU A 74 6.29 2.33 -3.95
CA LEU A 74 7.10 1.52 -4.87
C LEU A 74 8.36 0.96 -4.20
N ASP A 75 8.99 1.71 -3.30
CA ASP A 75 10.13 1.21 -2.51
C ASP A 75 9.70 0.09 -1.54
N VAL A 76 8.57 0.26 -0.85
CA VAL A 76 8.02 -0.78 0.04
C VAL A 76 7.65 -2.05 -0.74
N MET A 77 7.19 -1.93 -1.99
CA MET A 77 6.90 -3.08 -2.86
C MET A 77 8.14 -3.97 -3.06
N ASP A 78 9.30 -3.38 -3.31
CA ASP A 78 10.56 -4.12 -3.45
C ASP A 78 10.99 -4.73 -2.10
N ARG A 79 10.92 -3.96 -1.00
CA ARG A 79 11.29 -4.41 0.35
C ARG A 79 10.39 -5.54 0.88
N ASP A 80 9.13 -5.60 0.47
CA ASP A 80 8.23 -6.69 0.81
C ASP A 80 8.71 -8.03 0.24
N THR A 81 9.12 -8.02 -1.03
CA THR A 81 9.74 -9.18 -1.66
C THR A 81 11.05 -9.58 -0.98
N ASP A 82 11.89 -8.61 -0.62
CA ASP A 82 13.15 -8.90 0.10
C ASP A 82 12.88 -9.51 1.48
N ALA A 83 11.90 -8.99 2.23
CA ALA A 83 11.50 -9.56 3.52
C ALA A 83 10.98 -11.00 3.37
N PHE A 84 10.18 -11.27 2.34
CA PHE A 84 9.72 -12.62 2.03
C PHE A 84 10.89 -13.56 1.72
N ASN A 85 11.88 -13.13 0.94
CA ASN A 85 13.06 -13.94 0.61
C ASN A 85 13.84 -14.33 1.85
N VAL A 86 13.94 -13.46 2.87
CA VAL A 86 14.58 -13.76 4.15
C VAL A 86 13.85 -14.90 4.88
N VAL A 87 12.54 -14.85 5.00
CA VAL A 87 11.79 -15.91 5.67
C VAL A 87 11.78 -17.20 4.86
N SER A 88 11.72 -17.12 3.54
CA SER A 88 11.81 -18.28 2.64
C SER A 88 13.13 -19.01 2.80
N ALA A 89 14.26 -18.29 2.86
CA ALA A 89 15.57 -18.87 3.14
C ALA A 89 15.61 -19.57 4.51
N ALA A 90 14.99 -18.97 5.54
CA ALA A 90 14.92 -19.58 6.87
C ALA A 90 14.12 -20.89 6.87
N PHE A 91 13.09 -21.02 6.05
CA PHE A 91 12.37 -22.30 5.88
C PHE A 91 13.24 -23.40 5.25
N GLY A 92 14.24 -23.04 4.46
CA GLY A 92 15.21 -23.97 3.85
C GLY A 92 16.36 -24.39 4.77
N MET A 93 16.51 -23.82 5.98
CA MET A 93 17.60 -24.15 6.91
C MET A 93 17.54 -25.61 7.40
N PRO A 94 18.71 -26.22 7.73
CA PRO A 94 18.79 -27.57 8.30
C PRO A 94 17.96 -27.72 9.58
N LYS A 95 17.46 -28.95 9.83
CA LYS A 95 16.59 -29.29 10.97
C LYS A 95 16.86 -30.68 11.56
N ASP A 96 18.07 -31.18 11.39
CA ASP A 96 18.41 -32.56 11.77
C ASP A 96 18.77 -32.68 13.26
N THR A 97 19.45 -31.67 13.85
CA THR A 97 19.75 -31.59 15.27
C THR A 97 18.85 -30.63 16.02
N ASP A 98 18.82 -30.69 17.34
CA ASP A 98 17.99 -29.77 18.15
C ASP A 98 18.52 -28.33 18.11
N GLU A 99 19.82 -28.13 17.99
CA GLU A 99 20.46 -26.83 17.77
C GLU A 99 19.98 -26.23 16.43
N GLN A 100 20.02 -27.00 15.34
CA GLN A 100 19.58 -26.58 14.03
C GLN A 100 18.08 -26.24 14.01
N LYS A 101 17.25 -27.03 14.70
CA LYS A 101 15.82 -26.71 14.85
C LYS A 101 15.60 -25.41 15.60
N ALA A 102 16.37 -25.16 16.67
CA ALA A 102 16.28 -23.93 17.44
C ALA A 102 16.70 -22.70 16.62
N GLU A 103 17.84 -22.77 15.92
CA GLU A 103 18.34 -21.72 15.03
C GLU A 103 17.35 -21.42 13.90
N ARG A 104 16.87 -22.46 13.22
CA ARG A 104 15.85 -22.34 12.17
C ARG A 104 14.56 -21.68 12.68
N SER A 105 14.08 -22.12 13.87
CA SER A 105 12.89 -21.54 14.48
C SER A 105 13.08 -20.04 14.77
N ALA A 106 14.24 -19.66 15.32
CA ALA A 106 14.56 -18.26 15.60
C ALA A 106 14.63 -17.43 14.29
N ALA A 107 15.29 -17.95 13.26
CA ALA A 107 15.39 -17.29 11.95
C ALA A 107 14.01 -17.08 11.31
N ILE A 108 13.13 -18.09 11.33
CA ILE A 108 11.75 -17.99 10.83
C ILE A 108 10.98 -16.91 11.60
N GLN A 109 11.03 -16.90 12.93
CA GLN A 109 10.32 -15.91 13.74
C GLN A 109 10.81 -14.48 13.49
N ASN A 110 12.11 -14.28 13.30
CA ASN A 110 12.67 -12.98 12.95
C ASN A 110 12.25 -12.55 11.53
N GLY A 111 12.27 -13.46 10.56
CA GLY A 111 11.80 -13.20 9.20
C GLY A 111 10.32 -12.82 9.16
N LEU A 112 9.46 -13.53 9.89
CA LEU A 112 8.02 -13.23 9.99
C LEU A 112 7.75 -11.83 10.59
N LYS A 113 8.54 -11.39 11.57
CA LYS A 113 8.46 -10.01 12.06
C LYS A 113 8.81 -9.00 10.97
N GLY A 114 9.82 -9.28 10.15
CA GLY A 114 10.15 -8.47 8.97
C GLY A 114 8.99 -8.40 7.97
N CYS A 115 8.44 -9.57 7.59
CA CYS A 115 7.29 -9.68 6.71
C CYS A 115 5.99 -9.07 7.26
N THR A 116 5.92 -8.81 8.57
CA THR A 116 4.78 -8.09 9.17
C THR A 116 4.96 -6.57 9.08
N LYS A 117 6.19 -6.07 9.18
CA LYS A 117 6.51 -4.64 9.18
C LYS A 117 6.26 -3.98 7.83
N THR A 118 6.64 -4.64 6.72
CA THR A 118 6.47 -4.08 5.37
C THR A 118 5.01 -3.85 5.00
N PRO A 119 4.07 -4.80 5.12
CA PRO A 119 2.67 -4.52 4.83
C PRO A 119 2.02 -3.56 5.83
N MET A 120 2.48 -3.48 7.07
CA MET A 120 2.01 -2.44 8.00
C MET A 120 2.42 -1.03 7.54
N GLU A 121 3.66 -0.85 7.09
CA GLU A 121 4.11 0.41 6.50
C GLU A 121 3.31 0.76 5.22
N MET A 122 2.97 -0.25 4.39
CA MET A 122 2.06 -0.02 3.25
C MET A 122 0.71 0.54 3.70
N MET A 123 0.12 -0.03 4.76
CA MET A 123 -1.16 0.45 5.30
C MET A 123 -1.06 1.89 5.77
N GLU A 124 0.01 2.26 6.48
CA GLU A 124 0.24 3.61 6.98
C GLU A 124 0.39 4.63 5.83
N LEU A 125 1.16 4.27 4.79
CA LEU A 125 1.35 5.10 3.61
C LEU A 125 0.06 5.28 2.80
N ILE A 126 -0.74 4.23 2.71
CA ILE A 126 -2.03 4.28 1.99
C ILE A 126 -3.03 5.12 2.77
N ASP A 127 -3.09 5.03 4.09
CA ASP A 127 -3.95 5.85 4.94
C ASP A 127 -3.58 7.35 4.84
N GLU A 128 -2.27 7.66 4.87
CA GLU A 128 -1.75 9.02 4.60
C GLU A 128 -2.17 9.51 3.20
N THR A 129 -2.12 8.63 2.20
CA THR A 129 -2.52 8.96 0.82
C THR A 129 -4.02 9.18 0.69
N LEU A 130 -4.85 8.38 1.37
CA LEU A 130 -6.30 8.57 1.41
C LEU A 130 -6.68 9.93 2.02
N THR A 131 -6.04 10.30 3.13
CA THR A 131 -6.22 11.60 3.76
C THR A 131 -5.83 12.74 2.82
N LEU A 132 -4.72 12.57 2.08
CA LEU A 132 -4.26 13.54 1.09
C LEU A 132 -5.25 13.66 -0.09
N ALA A 133 -5.74 12.53 -0.63
CA ALA A 133 -6.73 12.50 -1.71
C ALA A 133 -8.06 13.14 -1.27
N HIS A 134 -8.53 12.83 -0.06
CA HIS A 134 -9.72 13.44 0.53
C HIS A 134 -9.64 14.97 0.57
N SER A 135 -8.46 15.54 0.85
CA SER A 135 -8.28 17.00 0.92
C SER A 135 -8.55 17.72 -0.40
N LEU A 136 -8.61 16.99 -1.52
CA LEU A 136 -8.96 17.54 -2.84
C LEU A 136 -10.47 17.71 -3.04
N LEU A 137 -11.33 16.97 -2.32
CA LEU A 137 -12.78 17.04 -2.54
C LEU A 137 -13.29 18.48 -2.41
N GLY A 138 -14.07 18.90 -3.41
CA GLY A 138 -14.56 20.27 -3.55
C GLY A 138 -13.50 21.33 -3.95
N ARG A 139 -12.24 20.93 -4.17
CA ARG A 139 -11.11 21.84 -4.43
C ARG A 139 -10.21 21.36 -5.57
N PHE A 140 -10.77 20.72 -6.57
CA PHE A 140 -10.01 20.15 -7.68
C PHE A 140 -10.68 20.42 -9.02
N ASN A 141 -10.00 20.09 -10.10
CA ASN A 141 -10.55 20.19 -11.46
C ASN A 141 -11.60 19.10 -11.68
N ASP A 142 -12.88 19.48 -11.78
CA ASP A 142 -14.02 18.57 -11.92
C ASP A 142 -13.86 17.58 -13.09
N THR A 143 -13.13 17.96 -14.16
CA THR A 143 -12.89 17.06 -15.30
C THR A 143 -12.02 15.84 -14.95
N SER A 144 -11.36 15.84 -13.80
CA SER A 144 -10.58 14.72 -13.28
C SER A 144 -11.28 13.97 -12.14
N ALA A 145 -12.60 14.11 -12.00
CA ALA A 145 -13.36 13.45 -10.95
C ALA A 145 -13.26 11.92 -11.01
N SER A 146 -13.33 11.34 -12.21
CA SER A 146 -13.18 9.89 -12.39
C SER A 146 -11.80 9.38 -11.95
N ASP A 147 -10.74 10.15 -12.23
CA ASP A 147 -9.37 9.78 -11.81
C ASP A 147 -9.25 9.78 -10.28
N LEU A 148 -9.85 10.78 -9.61
CA LEU A 148 -9.89 10.81 -8.15
C LEU A 148 -10.72 9.65 -7.56
N GLY A 149 -11.84 9.29 -8.20
CA GLY A 149 -12.64 8.13 -7.82
C GLY A 149 -11.84 6.81 -7.93
N VAL A 150 -11.11 6.62 -9.02
CA VAL A 150 -10.22 5.46 -9.20
C VAL A 150 -9.07 5.47 -8.17
N ALA A 151 -8.57 6.66 -7.77
CA ALA A 151 -7.58 6.76 -6.70
C ALA A 151 -8.13 6.16 -5.38
N PHE A 152 -9.34 6.54 -4.96
CA PHE A 152 -9.97 6.00 -3.74
C PHE A 152 -10.17 4.49 -3.80
N LEU A 153 -10.63 3.96 -4.93
CA LEU A 153 -10.79 2.51 -5.13
C LEU A 153 -9.44 1.77 -5.04
N SER A 154 -8.40 2.30 -5.67
CA SER A 154 -7.06 1.72 -5.65
C SER A 154 -6.47 1.71 -4.23
N LEU A 155 -6.61 2.82 -3.51
CA LEU A 155 -6.14 2.95 -2.12
C LEU A 155 -6.92 2.01 -1.19
N LYS A 156 -8.23 1.89 -1.35
CA LYS A 156 -9.06 0.95 -0.58
C LYS A 156 -8.62 -0.49 -0.80
N ALA A 157 -8.45 -0.91 -2.05
CA ALA A 157 -7.97 -2.25 -2.39
C ALA A 157 -6.57 -2.49 -1.84
N GLY A 158 -5.68 -1.50 -1.93
CA GLY A 158 -4.32 -1.56 -1.44
C GLY A 158 -4.24 -1.78 0.08
N ILE A 159 -4.98 -0.99 0.87
CA ILE A 159 -4.93 -1.12 2.34
C ILE A 159 -5.53 -2.44 2.81
N GLN A 160 -6.62 -2.92 2.19
CA GLN A 160 -7.20 -4.21 2.50
C GLN A 160 -6.27 -5.37 2.10
N GLY A 161 -5.61 -5.27 0.94
CA GLY A 161 -4.61 -6.24 0.51
C GLY A 161 -3.40 -6.30 1.44
N ALA A 162 -2.87 -5.14 1.85
CA ALA A 162 -1.78 -5.06 2.83
C ALA A 162 -2.18 -5.67 4.18
N TRP A 163 -3.42 -5.43 4.64
CA TRP A 163 -3.94 -6.03 5.86
C TRP A 163 -3.96 -7.56 5.84
N LEU A 164 -4.34 -8.19 4.72
CA LEU A 164 -4.28 -9.64 4.58
C LEU A 164 -2.86 -10.17 4.78
N ASN A 165 -1.85 -9.43 4.29
CA ASN A 165 -0.45 -9.79 4.46
C ASN A 165 0.05 -9.57 5.90
N VAL A 166 -0.46 -8.57 6.63
CA VAL A 166 -0.22 -8.47 8.08
C VAL A 166 -0.81 -9.68 8.80
N LEU A 167 -2.07 -10.02 8.53
CA LEU A 167 -2.79 -11.10 9.22
C LEU A 167 -2.12 -12.47 9.06
N ILE A 168 -1.69 -12.84 7.85
CA ILE A 168 -1.06 -14.14 7.61
C ILE A 168 0.28 -14.26 8.36
N ASN A 169 1.05 -13.17 8.44
CA ASN A 169 2.33 -13.17 9.13
C ASN A 169 2.18 -13.20 10.65
N VAL A 170 1.30 -12.35 11.23
CA VAL A 170 1.09 -12.34 12.69
C VAL A 170 0.44 -13.65 13.19
N GLY A 171 -0.32 -14.34 12.35
CA GLY A 171 -0.91 -15.65 12.67
C GLY A 171 0.13 -16.74 12.90
N SER A 172 1.35 -16.59 12.37
CA SER A 172 2.46 -17.54 12.48
C SER A 172 3.51 -17.15 13.53
N LEU A 173 3.35 -16.01 14.20
CA LEU A 173 4.28 -15.53 15.22
C LEU A 173 4.04 -16.19 16.58
N LYS A 174 5.15 -16.56 17.24
CA LYS A 174 5.14 -17.01 18.64
C LYS A 174 5.05 -15.84 19.63
N ASP A 175 5.57 -14.68 19.24
CA ASP A 175 5.53 -13.43 20.01
C ASP A 175 4.12 -12.83 19.93
N GLN A 176 3.29 -13.18 20.91
CA GLN A 176 1.88 -12.77 20.95
C GLN A 176 1.71 -11.29 21.26
N GLU A 177 2.66 -10.68 21.97
CA GLU A 177 2.62 -9.23 22.25
C GLU A 177 2.81 -8.43 20.97
N PHE A 178 3.86 -8.76 20.19
CA PHE A 178 4.08 -8.19 18.87
C PHE A 178 2.88 -8.42 17.94
N ALA A 179 2.34 -9.64 17.91
CA ALA A 179 1.18 -9.95 17.06
C ALA A 179 -0.06 -9.13 17.44
N ALA A 180 -0.34 -8.96 18.73
CA ALA A 180 -1.44 -8.16 19.22
C ALA A 180 -1.27 -6.67 18.91
N GLU A 181 -0.06 -6.12 19.08
CA GLU A 181 0.26 -4.74 18.72
C GLU A 181 -0.04 -4.47 17.24
N TYR A 182 0.48 -5.31 16.33
CA TYR A 182 0.30 -5.11 14.89
C TYR A 182 -1.15 -5.31 14.44
N ARG A 183 -1.90 -6.21 15.08
CA ARG A 183 -3.35 -6.34 14.85
C ARG A 183 -4.08 -5.05 15.23
N ALA A 184 -3.85 -4.54 16.43
CA ALA A 184 -4.52 -3.33 16.91
C ALA A 184 -4.19 -2.10 16.02
N ARG A 185 -2.93 -1.97 15.57
CA ARG A 185 -2.52 -0.90 14.63
C ARG A 185 -3.25 -1.01 13.30
N GLY A 186 -3.29 -2.19 12.70
CA GLY A 186 -3.94 -2.42 11.42
C GLY A 186 -5.47 -2.21 11.50
N GLU A 187 -6.12 -2.70 12.54
CA GLU A 187 -7.56 -2.49 12.76
C GLU A 187 -7.89 -0.99 12.91
N LYS A 188 -7.05 -0.22 13.61
CA LYS A 188 -7.21 1.23 13.73
C LYS A 188 -7.10 1.94 12.37
N LEU A 189 -6.13 1.56 11.53
CA LEU A 189 -5.99 2.11 10.19
C LEU A 189 -7.19 1.77 9.30
N LEU A 190 -7.67 0.53 9.34
CA LEU A 190 -8.87 0.14 8.58
C LEU A 190 -10.13 0.87 9.05
N ALA A 191 -10.31 1.06 10.36
CA ALA A 191 -11.45 1.77 10.91
C ALA A 191 -11.50 3.24 10.48
N HIS A 192 -10.36 3.86 10.16
CA HIS A 192 -10.28 5.19 9.56
C HIS A 192 -10.42 5.14 8.02
N ALA A 193 -9.61 4.33 7.37
CA ALA A 193 -9.43 4.37 5.92
C ALA A 193 -10.66 3.86 5.14
N LEU A 194 -11.34 2.79 5.61
CA LEU A 194 -12.42 2.19 4.82
C LEU A 194 -13.66 3.09 4.72
N PRO A 195 -14.20 3.64 5.81
CA PRO A 195 -15.30 4.59 5.71
C PRO A 195 -14.94 5.81 4.87
N LEU A 196 -13.73 6.37 5.09
CA LEU A 196 -13.25 7.53 4.34
C LEU A 196 -13.21 7.25 2.82
N ALA A 197 -12.67 6.11 2.39
CA ALA A 197 -12.62 5.75 0.99
C ALA A 197 -14.02 5.58 0.37
N ASP A 198 -14.95 4.96 1.10
CA ASP A 198 -16.32 4.74 0.63
C ASP A 198 -17.12 6.04 0.52
N GLU A 199 -17.01 6.92 1.51
CA GLU A 199 -17.64 8.24 1.53
C GLU A 199 -17.11 9.09 0.37
N CYS A 200 -15.79 9.17 0.20
CA CYS A 200 -15.17 9.92 -0.89
C CYS A 200 -15.58 9.40 -2.26
N TYR A 201 -15.60 8.08 -2.45
CA TYR A 201 -16.06 7.49 -3.71
C TYR A 201 -17.51 7.83 -3.99
N ALA A 202 -18.39 7.77 -2.98
CA ALA A 202 -19.80 8.12 -3.13
C ALA A 202 -20.00 9.60 -3.49
N GLU A 203 -19.18 10.51 -2.95
CA GLU A 203 -19.19 11.93 -3.32
C GLU A 203 -18.76 12.14 -4.78
N ILE A 204 -17.73 11.42 -5.23
CA ILE A 204 -17.30 11.48 -6.64
C ILE A 204 -18.40 10.97 -7.56
N VAL A 205 -19.08 9.88 -7.23
CA VAL A 205 -20.21 9.38 -8.04
C VAL A 205 -21.31 10.42 -8.14
N LYS A 206 -21.70 11.06 -7.05
CA LYS A 206 -22.70 12.14 -7.05
C LYS A 206 -22.26 13.32 -7.91
N LEU A 207 -20.96 13.68 -7.87
CA LEU A 207 -20.44 14.78 -8.69
C LEU A 207 -20.48 14.46 -10.19
N ILE A 208 -20.32 13.21 -10.58
CA ILE A 208 -20.31 12.77 -11.99
C ILE A 208 -21.74 12.63 -12.51
N ASP A 209 -22.67 12.12 -11.70
CA ASP A 209 -24.06 11.88 -12.09
C ASP A 209 -24.91 13.17 -12.13
N GLY A 210 -24.45 14.29 -11.50
CA GLY A 210 -25.14 15.59 -11.46
C GLY A 210 -26.15 15.64 -10.32
#